data_43c49d6b7c1f77e3b1bcf0f777347bb3
#
_entry.id   43c49d6b7c1f77e3b1bcf0f777347bb3
#
_cell.length_a   1.000
_cell.length_b   1.000
_cell.length_c   1.000
_cell.angle_alpha   90.00
_cell.angle_beta   90.00
_cell.angle_gamma   90.00
#
_symmetry.space_group_name_H-M   'P 1'
#
loop_
_entity.id
_entity.type
_entity.pdbx_description
1 polymer ?
#
loop_
_entity_poly.entity_id
_entity_poly.type
_entity_poly.pdbx_seq_one_letter_code
_entity_poly.pdbx_strand_id
1 'polypeptide(L)'
;MPDHENGFPAMNTLDLSVHIGTKLNRTHLLVGKETFILPCLGRTELDVQATGRQSITVEDSMSMVHASSGKLKPASPRLRAEPAIVAGMAQATLRETRVDWMTLVEDYDRIRNLIEQTIPGFENYNERIRIPGGFRMPLPPTERIWPTATGKAMFSVFDGVNENASGEGDNVLRLITLRSHDQYNTTIYALDDRYRGVFGRRDVLFMNEDDMAQSGLEHGDRVDIETALPGSVQRLEDITVVAYSIAPGSVGAYYPEANVLVPLDYLDKDSGTPSYKSVPVRLILRSKEIRML
;
A
#
# COMPACT_ATOMS: atom_id res chain seq x y z
N MET A 1 4.05 -5.10 4.38
CA MET A 1 3.91 -6.56 4.53
C MET A 1 3.17 -6.78 5.84
N PRO A 2 2.09 -7.57 5.88
CA PRO A 2 1.47 -8.03 7.12
C PRO A 2 2.45 -8.94 7.85
N ASP A 3 2.27 -9.10 9.16
CA ASP A 3 3.06 -9.99 10.02
C ASP A 3 4.56 -10.07 9.62
N HIS A 4 5.20 -8.92 9.66
CA HIS A 4 6.58 -8.83 9.16
C HIS A 4 7.58 -9.62 10.01
N GLU A 5 7.25 -9.96 11.26
CA GLU A 5 8.11 -10.78 12.11
C GLU A 5 8.26 -12.21 11.57
N ASN A 6 7.19 -12.77 11.00
CA ASN A 6 7.23 -14.06 10.32
C ASN A 6 7.62 -13.91 8.84
N GLY A 7 7.18 -12.85 8.18
CA GLY A 7 7.45 -12.62 6.76
C GLY A 7 8.90 -12.28 6.43
N PHE A 8 9.58 -11.52 7.28
CA PHE A 8 10.97 -11.14 7.05
C PHE A 8 11.95 -12.30 7.07
N PRO A 9 11.91 -13.23 8.04
CA PRO A 9 12.76 -14.41 8.00
C PRO A 9 12.58 -15.26 6.74
N ALA A 10 11.34 -15.35 6.22
CA ALA A 10 11.08 -16.10 4.99
C ALA A 10 11.80 -15.51 3.78
N MET A 11 12.00 -14.19 3.70
CA MET A 11 12.77 -13.58 2.62
C MET A 11 14.24 -14.02 2.60
N ASN A 12 14.82 -14.32 3.76
CA ASN A 12 16.20 -14.79 3.85
C ASN A 12 16.38 -16.23 3.32
N THR A 13 15.30 -16.98 3.11
CA THR A 13 15.35 -18.34 2.55
C THR A 13 15.32 -18.39 1.02
N LEU A 14 15.14 -17.24 0.37
CA LEU A 14 15.09 -17.17 -1.10
C LEU A 14 16.46 -17.48 -1.71
N ASP A 15 16.47 -18.22 -2.80
CA ASP A 15 17.70 -18.43 -3.58
C ASP A 15 18.13 -17.15 -4.28
N LEU A 16 17.17 -16.39 -4.80
CA LEU A 16 17.39 -15.12 -5.48
C LEU A 16 16.36 -14.07 -5.04
N SER A 17 16.83 -12.89 -4.72
CA SER A 17 15.97 -11.72 -4.53
C SER A 17 16.42 -10.54 -5.40
N VAL A 18 15.47 -9.86 -6.02
CA VAL A 18 15.73 -8.68 -6.85
C VAL A 18 14.89 -7.52 -6.33
N HIS A 19 15.56 -6.45 -5.92
CA HIS A 19 14.93 -5.25 -5.40
C HIS A 19 15.08 -4.12 -6.42
N ILE A 20 13.96 -3.63 -6.94
CA ILE A 20 13.91 -2.48 -7.84
C ILE A 20 13.31 -1.31 -7.07
N GLY A 21 13.99 -0.19 -7.03
CA GLY A 21 13.48 0.95 -6.28
C GLY A 21 14.34 2.21 -6.38
N THR A 22 13.73 3.33 -6.03
CA THR A 22 14.39 4.66 -6.01
C THR A 22 15.05 4.96 -4.66
N LYS A 23 14.67 4.26 -3.61
CA LYS A 23 15.16 4.44 -2.23
C LYS A 23 15.33 3.09 -1.55
N LEU A 24 16.31 3.01 -0.68
CA LEU A 24 16.46 1.85 0.21
C LEU A 24 15.35 1.85 1.27
N ASN A 25 14.91 0.66 1.62
CA ASN A 25 13.98 0.41 2.71
C ASN A 25 14.38 -0.86 3.47
N ARG A 26 13.64 -1.25 4.50
CA ARG A 26 13.93 -2.45 5.31
C ARG A 26 14.13 -3.72 4.50
N THR A 27 13.36 -3.92 3.43
CA THR A 27 13.42 -5.16 2.65
C THR A 27 14.74 -5.34 1.93
N HIS A 28 15.49 -4.26 1.66
CA HIS A 28 16.83 -4.35 1.08
C HIS A 28 17.87 -4.93 2.04
N LEU A 29 17.55 -5.03 3.34
CA LEU A 29 18.38 -5.69 4.35
C LEU A 29 18.03 -7.17 4.53
N LEU A 30 16.95 -7.64 3.90
CA LEU A 30 16.46 -9.00 3.96
C LEU A 30 16.91 -9.72 2.69
N VAL A 31 18.10 -10.22 2.73
CA VAL A 31 18.79 -10.77 1.56
C VAL A 31 18.60 -12.27 1.48
N GLY A 32 18.31 -12.78 0.28
CA GLY A 32 18.40 -14.20 -0.04
C GLY A 32 19.86 -14.65 -0.20
N LYS A 33 20.07 -15.87 -0.75
CA LYS A 33 21.42 -16.36 -1.04
C LYS A 33 22.15 -15.47 -2.05
N GLU A 34 21.42 -15.03 -3.08
CA GLU A 34 21.87 -14.03 -4.03
C GLU A 34 20.87 -12.88 -4.04
N THR A 35 21.37 -11.64 -4.04
CA THR A 35 20.52 -10.46 -4.01
C THR A 35 21.04 -9.37 -4.93
N PHE A 36 20.15 -8.86 -5.78
CA PHE A 36 20.42 -7.73 -6.64
C PHE A 36 19.58 -6.53 -6.19
N ILE A 37 20.22 -5.39 -6.03
CA ILE A 37 19.55 -4.10 -5.81
C ILE A 37 19.75 -3.27 -7.07
N LEU A 38 18.67 -3.03 -7.79
CA LEU A 38 18.63 -2.31 -9.06
C LEU A 38 18.00 -0.94 -8.84
N PRO A 39 18.81 0.12 -8.68
CA PRO A 39 18.27 1.47 -8.57
C PRO A 39 17.63 1.88 -9.91
N CYS A 40 16.42 2.43 -9.85
CA CYS A 40 15.67 2.86 -11.02
C CYS A 40 15.45 4.37 -11.05
N LEU A 41 15.03 4.88 -12.21
CA LEU A 41 14.62 6.26 -12.37
C LEU A 41 13.43 6.59 -11.47
N GLY A 42 13.51 7.74 -10.82
CA GLY A 42 12.38 8.31 -10.10
C GLY A 42 11.36 8.94 -11.06
N ARG A 43 10.12 9.04 -10.64
CA ARG A 43 9.01 9.61 -11.44
C ARG A 43 9.28 11.03 -11.96
N THR A 44 10.10 11.81 -11.26
CA THR A 44 10.44 13.19 -11.62
C THR A 44 11.62 13.28 -12.58
N GLU A 45 12.34 12.18 -12.80
CA GLU A 45 13.51 12.13 -13.68
C GLU A 45 13.14 11.82 -15.12
N LEU A 46 13.95 12.33 -16.04
CA LEU A 46 13.77 12.09 -17.48
C LEU A 46 14.03 10.63 -17.80
N ASP A 47 13.07 9.99 -18.43
CA ASP A 47 13.21 8.71 -19.10
C ASP A 47 13.45 8.93 -20.60
N VAL A 48 14.58 8.48 -21.09
CA VAL A 48 14.98 8.61 -22.50
C VAL A 48 15.34 7.24 -23.05
N GLN A 49 14.58 6.77 -24.02
CA GLN A 49 14.79 5.52 -24.72
C GLN A 49 15.20 5.76 -26.18
N ALA A 50 15.24 4.73 -27.03
CA ALA A 50 15.75 4.83 -28.39
C ALA A 50 15.04 5.89 -29.25
N THR A 51 13.74 6.08 -29.06
CA THR A 51 12.95 7.09 -29.82
C THR A 51 12.91 8.46 -29.14
N GLY A 52 13.61 8.64 -28.02
CA GLY A 52 13.65 9.91 -27.29
C GLY A 52 12.97 9.85 -25.94
N ARG A 53 12.44 10.99 -25.47
CA ARG A 53 11.78 11.12 -24.18
C ARG A 53 10.51 10.28 -24.14
N GLN A 54 10.37 9.53 -23.07
CA GLN A 54 9.22 8.69 -22.83
C GLN A 54 8.29 9.28 -21.78
N SER A 55 7.05 8.84 -21.81
CA SER A 55 6.08 9.02 -20.73
C SER A 55 5.41 7.70 -20.41
N ILE A 56 5.23 7.43 -19.14
CA ILE A 56 4.28 6.41 -18.67
C ILE A 56 2.88 7.02 -18.63
N THR A 57 1.86 6.20 -18.46
CA THR A 57 0.50 6.65 -18.23
C THR A 57 0.05 6.33 -16.83
N VAL A 58 -0.75 7.19 -16.27
CA VAL A 58 -1.35 7.03 -14.95
C VAL A 58 -2.85 7.27 -15.04
N GLU A 59 -3.62 6.54 -14.25
CA GLU A 59 -5.03 6.81 -14.00
C GLU A 59 -5.15 7.44 -12.63
N ASP A 60 -5.86 8.55 -12.52
CA ASP A 60 -6.13 9.19 -11.25
C ASP A 60 -7.48 8.73 -10.64
N SER A 61 -7.78 9.21 -9.42
CA SER A 61 -9.01 8.85 -8.71
C SER A 61 -10.31 9.30 -9.39
N MET A 62 -10.20 10.14 -10.41
CA MET A 62 -11.34 10.60 -11.23
C MET A 62 -11.46 9.81 -12.55
N SER A 63 -10.69 8.71 -12.66
CA SER A 63 -10.59 7.89 -13.88
C SER A 63 -10.07 8.65 -15.10
N MET A 64 -9.26 9.67 -14.87
CA MET A 64 -8.53 10.37 -15.93
C MET A 64 -7.22 9.65 -16.21
N VAL A 65 -7.04 9.21 -17.44
CA VAL A 65 -5.79 8.60 -17.92
C VAL A 65 -4.98 9.69 -18.65
N HIS A 66 -3.79 9.95 -18.15
CA HIS A 66 -2.93 10.98 -18.70
C HIS A 66 -1.45 10.59 -18.69
N ALA A 67 -0.66 11.25 -19.51
CA ALA A 67 0.77 11.05 -19.58
C ALA A 67 1.47 11.61 -18.32
N SER A 68 2.44 10.85 -17.84
CA SER A 68 3.32 11.26 -16.75
C SER A 68 4.78 11.13 -17.20
N SER A 69 5.52 12.24 -17.15
CA SER A 69 6.94 12.28 -17.53
C SER A 69 7.73 13.19 -16.60
N GLY A 70 8.92 12.76 -16.25
CA GLY A 70 9.86 13.54 -15.46
C GLY A 70 10.54 14.64 -16.28
N LYS A 71 11.11 15.62 -15.58
CA LYS A 71 11.84 16.75 -16.18
C LYS A 71 13.26 16.90 -15.64
N LEU A 72 13.58 16.25 -14.54
CA LEU A 72 14.86 16.36 -13.89
C LEU A 72 15.88 15.45 -14.56
N LYS A 73 17.12 15.90 -14.56
CA LYS A 73 18.23 15.05 -14.98
C LYS A 73 18.34 13.86 -14.00
N PRO A 74 18.49 12.62 -14.50
CA PRO A 74 18.71 11.47 -13.66
C PRO A 74 19.91 11.66 -12.73
N ALA A 75 19.80 11.19 -11.49
CA ALA A 75 20.87 11.25 -10.48
C ALA A 75 22.14 10.49 -10.93
N SER A 76 21.96 9.50 -11.82
CA SER A 76 23.08 8.79 -12.44
C SER A 76 22.72 8.37 -13.87
N PRO A 77 23.67 8.40 -14.82
CA PRO A 77 23.45 7.90 -16.18
C PRO A 77 23.29 6.37 -16.23
N ARG A 78 23.54 5.67 -15.13
CA ARG A 78 23.38 4.22 -15.01
C ARG A 78 21.96 3.79 -14.59
N LEU A 79 21.14 4.74 -14.13
CA LEU A 79 19.75 4.44 -13.78
C LEU A 79 18.96 4.02 -15.01
N ARG A 80 18.09 3.06 -14.82
CA ARG A 80 17.18 2.57 -15.86
C ARG A 80 15.74 2.79 -15.40
N ALA A 81 14.85 3.00 -16.36
CA ALA A 81 13.42 3.00 -16.10
C ALA A 81 12.93 1.61 -15.69
N GLU A 82 11.94 1.52 -14.82
CA GLU A 82 11.35 0.24 -14.40
C GLU A 82 10.91 -0.63 -15.59
N PRO A 83 10.22 -0.12 -16.63
CA PRO A 83 9.89 -0.90 -17.81
C PRO A 83 11.13 -1.51 -18.50
N ALA A 84 12.22 -0.76 -18.61
CA ALA A 84 13.45 -1.24 -19.24
C ALA A 84 14.14 -2.32 -18.39
N ILE A 85 14.08 -2.22 -17.05
CA ILE A 85 14.61 -3.25 -16.14
C ILE A 85 13.81 -4.53 -16.29
N VAL A 86 12.47 -4.44 -16.27
CA VAL A 86 11.57 -5.60 -16.40
C VAL A 86 11.74 -6.27 -17.75
N ALA A 87 11.83 -5.49 -18.84
CA ALA A 87 12.08 -6.02 -20.17
C ALA A 87 13.41 -6.77 -20.27
N GLY A 88 14.48 -6.21 -19.68
CA GLY A 88 15.77 -6.87 -19.61
C GLY A 88 15.74 -8.18 -18.80
N MET A 89 15.01 -8.22 -17.69
CA MET A 89 14.81 -9.45 -16.92
C MET A 89 14.02 -10.48 -17.71
N ALA A 90 12.94 -10.07 -18.39
CA ALA A 90 12.16 -10.97 -19.24
C ALA A 90 13.00 -11.54 -20.37
N GLN A 91 13.78 -10.73 -21.06
CA GLN A 91 14.69 -11.16 -22.12
C GLN A 91 15.72 -12.17 -21.62
N ALA A 92 16.23 -12.01 -20.41
CA ALA A 92 17.24 -12.90 -19.83
C ALA A 92 16.66 -14.23 -19.32
N THR A 93 15.39 -14.25 -18.88
CA THR A 93 14.79 -15.42 -18.23
C THR A 93 13.87 -16.24 -19.14
N LEU A 94 13.21 -15.60 -20.10
CA LEU A 94 12.27 -16.28 -21.01
C LEU A 94 13.01 -16.75 -22.26
N ARG A 95 13.20 -18.05 -22.40
CA ARG A 95 13.90 -18.64 -23.56
C ARG A 95 13.08 -18.55 -24.84
N GLU A 96 11.77 -18.74 -24.72
CA GLU A 96 10.83 -18.62 -25.85
C GLU A 96 9.71 -17.68 -25.46
N THR A 97 9.58 -16.58 -26.19
CA THR A 97 8.53 -15.61 -25.97
C THR A 97 8.06 -15.06 -27.33
N ARG A 98 6.74 -14.80 -27.43
CA ARG A 98 6.16 -14.12 -28.60
C ARG A 98 6.25 -12.59 -28.47
N VAL A 99 6.71 -12.12 -27.32
CA VAL A 99 6.81 -10.67 -27.01
C VAL A 99 8.26 -10.26 -27.22
N ASP A 100 8.48 -9.28 -28.06
CA ASP A 100 9.77 -8.61 -28.21
C ASP A 100 9.89 -7.53 -27.14
N TRP A 101 10.31 -7.93 -25.96
CA TRP A 101 10.40 -7.09 -24.77
C TRP A 101 11.28 -5.85 -24.99
N MET A 102 12.39 -6.01 -25.70
CA MET A 102 13.33 -4.89 -25.88
C MET A 102 12.79 -3.87 -26.86
N THR A 103 12.18 -4.30 -27.96
CA THR A 103 11.51 -3.40 -28.90
C THR A 103 10.37 -2.60 -28.26
N LEU A 104 9.63 -3.22 -27.35
CA LEU A 104 8.54 -2.51 -26.63
C LEU A 104 9.05 -1.34 -25.79
N VAL A 105 10.20 -1.50 -25.12
CA VAL A 105 10.72 -0.45 -24.23
C VAL A 105 11.60 0.59 -24.94
N GLU A 106 11.95 0.38 -26.20
CA GLU A 106 12.57 1.43 -27.04
C GLU A 106 11.62 2.60 -27.23
N ASP A 107 10.30 2.34 -27.25
CA ASP A 107 9.23 3.32 -27.43
C ASP A 107 7.96 2.84 -26.71
N TYR A 108 7.54 3.53 -25.66
CA TYR A 108 6.36 3.14 -24.89
C TYR A 108 5.04 3.28 -25.66
N ASP A 109 5.04 3.97 -26.78
CA ASP A 109 3.88 3.97 -27.70
C ASP A 109 3.55 2.56 -28.18
N ARG A 110 4.55 1.71 -28.36
CA ARG A 110 4.37 0.30 -28.76
C ARG A 110 3.65 -0.51 -27.68
N ILE A 111 3.93 -0.24 -26.40
CA ILE A 111 3.22 -0.87 -25.28
C ILE A 111 1.76 -0.40 -25.29
N ARG A 112 1.50 0.88 -25.45
CA ARG A 112 0.14 1.43 -25.52
C ARG A 112 -0.65 0.91 -26.73
N ASN A 113 0.00 0.68 -27.86
CA ASN A 113 -0.64 0.05 -29.02
C ASN A 113 -1.11 -1.39 -28.71
N LEU A 114 -0.35 -2.15 -27.92
CA LEU A 114 -0.77 -3.49 -27.48
C LEU A 114 -1.94 -3.41 -26.49
N ILE A 115 -1.95 -2.42 -25.61
CA ILE A 115 -3.06 -2.17 -24.69
C ILE A 115 -4.33 -1.82 -25.49
N GLU A 116 -4.23 -0.91 -26.45
CA GLU A 116 -5.32 -0.54 -27.34
C GLU A 116 -5.94 -1.74 -28.06
N GLN A 117 -5.10 -2.68 -28.52
CA GLN A 117 -5.55 -3.87 -29.25
C GLN A 117 -6.23 -4.91 -28.35
N THR A 118 -5.99 -4.86 -27.05
CA THR A 118 -6.39 -5.94 -26.13
C THR A 118 -7.40 -5.52 -25.07
N ILE A 119 -7.46 -4.23 -24.74
CA ILE A 119 -8.30 -3.72 -23.64
C ILE A 119 -9.31 -2.69 -24.18
N PRO A 120 -10.61 -2.98 -24.10
CA PRO A 120 -11.65 -2.02 -24.49
C PRO A 120 -11.56 -0.71 -23.69
N GLY A 121 -11.86 0.41 -24.35
CA GLY A 121 -11.81 1.74 -23.73
C GLY A 121 -10.49 2.49 -23.95
N PHE A 122 -9.48 1.82 -24.53
CA PHE A 122 -8.18 2.42 -24.84
C PHE A 122 -7.97 2.71 -26.35
N GLU A 123 -9.03 2.81 -27.11
CA GLU A 123 -8.97 3.14 -28.52
C GLU A 123 -8.27 4.50 -28.73
N ASN A 124 -7.41 4.60 -29.72
CA ASN A 124 -6.55 5.77 -30.03
C ASN A 124 -5.72 6.23 -28.81
N TYR A 125 -5.17 5.27 -28.06
CA TYR A 125 -4.54 5.52 -26.77
C TYR A 125 -3.41 6.56 -26.87
N ASN A 126 -2.50 6.40 -27.80
CA ASN A 126 -1.35 7.30 -27.98
C ASN A 126 -1.75 8.72 -28.35
N GLU A 127 -2.81 8.90 -29.13
CA GLU A 127 -3.32 10.21 -29.49
C GLU A 127 -3.99 10.88 -28.30
N ARG A 128 -4.84 10.15 -27.59
CA ARG A 128 -5.64 10.66 -26.48
C ARG A 128 -4.79 11.11 -25.30
N ILE A 129 -3.72 10.40 -24.96
CA ILE A 129 -2.83 10.81 -23.85
C ILE A 129 -1.97 12.03 -24.16
N ARG A 130 -1.82 12.40 -25.45
CA ARG A 130 -1.10 13.61 -25.88
C ARG A 130 -1.95 14.87 -25.75
N ILE A 131 -3.27 14.72 -25.60
CA ILE A 131 -4.16 15.83 -25.29
C ILE A 131 -3.85 16.32 -23.88
N PRO A 132 -3.70 17.62 -23.62
CA PRO A 132 -3.52 18.15 -22.28
C PRO A 132 -4.64 17.71 -21.34
N GLY A 133 -4.28 17.09 -20.19
CA GLY A 133 -5.23 16.48 -19.27
C GLY A 133 -5.63 15.04 -19.60
N GLY A 134 -5.23 14.51 -20.77
CA GLY A 134 -5.53 13.14 -21.14
C GLY A 134 -6.99 12.88 -21.49
N PHE A 135 -7.50 11.72 -21.07
CA PHE A 135 -8.88 11.33 -21.34
C PHE A 135 -9.48 10.60 -20.16
N ARG A 136 -10.80 10.64 -20.06
CA ARG A 136 -11.53 9.90 -19.04
C ARG A 136 -11.87 8.50 -19.53
N MET A 137 -11.65 7.51 -18.68
CA MET A 137 -12.15 6.16 -18.93
C MET A 137 -13.68 6.14 -18.94
N PRO A 138 -14.30 5.30 -19.76
CA PRO A 138 -15.76 5.16 -19.76
C PRO A 138 -16.25 4.76 -18.36
N LEU A 139 -17.15 5.55 -17.80
CA LEU A 139 -17.80 5.29 -16.52
C LEU A 139 -19.31 5.34 -16.69
N PRO A 140 -19.94 4.29 -17.21
CA PRO A 140 -21.37 4.27 -17.48
C PRO A 140 -22.25 4.75 -16.32
N PRO A 141 -21.93 4.45 -15.03
CA PRO A 141 -22.73 4.94 -13.90
C PRO A 141 -22.78 6.46 -13.77
N THR A 142 -21.76 7.20 -14.25
CA THR A 142 -21.79 8.68 -14.22
C THR A 142 -22.82 9.25 -15.18
N GLU A 143 -23.17 8.48 -16.23
CA GLU A 143 -24.21 8.79 -17.20
C GLU A 143 -25.54 8.12 -16.84
N ARG A 144 -25.64 7.52 -15.65
CA ARG A 144 -26.78 6.71 -15.18
C ARG A 144 -27.10 5.54 -16.11
N ILE A 145 -26.09 5.01 -16.75
CA ILE A 145 -26.15 3.78 -17.53
C ILE A 145 -25.69 2.62 -16.66
N TRP A 146 -26.51 1.61 -16.53
CA TRP A 146 -26.24 0.45 -15.71
C TRP A 146 -26.19 -0.79 -16.61
N PRO A 147 -25.00 -1.30 -16.95
CA PRO A 147 -24.86 -2.50 -17.79
C PRO A 147 -25.14 -3.77 -16.98
N THR A 148 -26.32 -3.85 -16.39
CA THR A 148 -26.84 -4.99 -15.64
C THR A 148 -27.98 -5.65 -16.43
N ALA A 149 -28.35 -6.87 -16.09
CA ALA A 149 -29.45 -7.58 -16.73
C ALA A 149 -30.80 -6.82 -16.70
N THR A 150 -30.97 -5.95 -15.70
CA THR A 150 -32.24 -5.16 -15.54
C THR A 150 -32.09 -3.73 -16.07
N GLY A 151 -30.92 -3.30 -16.50
CA GLY A 151 -30.64 -1.91 -16.87
C GLY A 151 -30.73 -0.93 -15.70
N LYS A 152 -30.73 -1.39 -14.45
CA LYS A 152 -30.83 -0.59 -13.24
C LYS A 152 -29.66 -0.89 -12.31
N ALA A 153 -29.33 0.09 -11.45
CA ALA A 153 -28.37 -0.15 -10.37
C ALA A 153 -28.86 -1.32 -9.50
N MET A 154 -27.93 -2.22 -9.19
CA MET A 154 -28.18 -3.33 -8.26
C MET A 154 -27.57 -2.98 -6.92
N PHE A 155 -28.39 -2.98 -5.89
CA PHE A 155 -27.93 -2.84 -4.51
C PHE A 155 -27.68 -4.23 -3.93
N SER A 156 -26.49 -4.42 -3.37
CA SER A 156 -26.19 -5.64 -2.63
C SER A 156 -26.53 -5.44 -1.15
N VAL A 157 -27.24 -6.38 -0.58
CA VAL A 157 -27.41 -6.48 0.87
C VAL A 157 -26.39 -7.51 1.34
N PHE A 158 -25.47 -7.06 2.19
CA PHE A 158 -24.49 -7.97 2.76
C PHE A 158 -25.10 -8.65 3.97
N ASP A 159 -25.20 -9.97 3.92
CA ASP A 159 -25.48 -10.79 5.10
C ASP A 159 -24.27 -10.63 6.03
N GLY A 160 -24.53 -10.48 7.34
CA GLY A 160 -23.42 -10.43 8.32
C GLY A 160 -22.73 -9.09 8.50
N VAL A 161 -23.36 -7.96 8.18
CA VAL A 161 -22.84 -6.64 8.57
C VAL A 161 -22.52 -6.56 10.07
N ASN A 162 -23.26 -7.36 10.89
CA ASN A 162 -23.04 -7.51 12.33
C ASN A 162 -22.11 -8.68 12.71
N GLU A 163 -21.74 -9.52 11.76
CA GLU A 163 -20.84 -10.64 11.94
C GLU A 163 -19.36 -10.23 11.75
N ASN A 164 -19.02 -9.04 12.19
CA ASN A 164 -17.61 -8.71 12.27
C ASN A 164 -16.91 -9.81 13.03
N ALA A 165 -15.79 -10.31 12.49
CA ALA A 165 -14.96 -11.27 13.18
C ALA A 165 -14.81 -10.80 14.64
N SER A 166 -15.61 -11.37 15.52
CA SER A 166 -15.51 -11.10 16.94
C SER A 166 -14.18 -11.72 17.35
N GLY A 167 -13.26 -10.89 17.81
CA GLY A 167 -12.08 -11.39 18.46
C GLY A 167 -12.49 -12.27 19.65
N GLU A 168 -11.65 -13.19 20.05
CA GLU A 168 -11.89 -14.03 21.23
C GLU A 168 -11.70 -13.24 22.52
N GLY A 169 -12.67 -13.32 23.42
CA GLY A 169 -12.62 -12.80 24.79
C GLY A 169 -13.16 -11.39 24.98
N ASP A 170 -13.03 -10.91 26.22
CA ASP A 170 -13.51 -9.60 26.66
C ASP A 170 -12.58 -8.47 26.23
N ASN A 171 -13.11 -7.25 26.18
CA ASN A 171 -12.37 -6.01 25.90
C ASN A 171 -11.65 -6.00 24.55
N VAL A 172 -12.25 -6.60 23.51
CA VAL A 172 -11.72 -6.58 22.17
C VAL A 172 -12.08 -5.27 21.46
N LEU A 173 -11.06 -4.59 20.96
CA LEU A 173 -11.18 -3.38 20.15
C LEU A 173 -10.91 -3.69 18.68
N ARG A 174 -11.38 -2.81 17.78
CA ARG A 174 -11.14 -2.91 16.33
C ARG A 174 -10.01 -1.98 15.92
N LEU A 175 -8.88 -2.56 15.56
CA LEU A 175 -7.76 -1.78 15.03
C LEU A 175 -7.96 -1.47 13.56
N ILE A 176 -7.77 -0.20 13.21
CA ILE A 176 -7.73 0.33 11.86
C ILE A 176 -6.32 0.84 11.60
N THR A 177 -5.62 0.28 10.61
CA THR A 177 -4.34 0.85 10.21
C THR A 177 -4.54 2.13 9.42
N LEU A 178 -3.78 3.17 9.72
CA LEU A 178 -3.94 4.51 9.19
C LEU A 178 -2.67 4.99 8.46
N ARG A 179 -2.83 5.86 7.47
CA ARG A 179 -1.75 6.74 7.01
C ARG A 179 -1.67 7.95 7.93
N SER A 180 -0.46 8.42 8.21
CA SER A 180 -0.32 9.82 8.61
C SER A 180 -0.69 10.73 7.43
N HIS A 181 -1.03 11.98 7.70
CA HIS A 181 -1.10 12.96 6.62
C HIS A 181 0.28 13.10 5.96
N ASP A 182 0.29 13.44 4.69
CA ASP A 182 1.51 13.52 3.87
C ASP A 182 2.26 12.17 3.70
N GLN A 183 1.67 11.04 4.08
CA GLN A 183 2.22 9.71 3.85
C GLN A 183 1.83 9.17 2.46
N TYR A 184 2.83 8.74 1.70
CA TYR A 184 2.65 8.01 0.46
C TYR A 184 3.08 6.55 0.62
N ASN A 185 2.11 5.67 0.77
CA ASN A 185 2.28 4.23 1.05
C ASN A 185 3.29 3.98 2.20
N THR A 186 4.26 3.12 1.99
CA THR A 186 5.33 2.80 2.95
C THR A 186 6.68 3.42 2.54
N THR A 187 6.67 4.32 1.56
CA THR A 187 7.89 4.86 0.95
C THR A 187 8.22 6.25 1.46
N ILE A 188 7.22 7.11 1.57
CA ILE A 188 7.38 8.51 1.99
C ILE A 188 6.46 8.75 3.17
N TYR A 189 7.02 9.07 4.32
CA TYR A 189 6.32 9.55 5.50
C TYR A 189 7.31 10.25 6.44
N ALA A 190 6.77 11.15 7.25
CA ALA A 190 7.51 11.85 8.29
C ALA A 190 7.08 11.36 9.68
N LEU A 191 7.75 11.84 10.71
CA LEU A 191 7.39 11.58 12.11
C LEU A 191 6.28 12.49 12.62
N ASP A 192 5.94 13.52 11.84
CA ASP A 192 4.92 14.50 12.21
C ASP A 192 3.62 14.25 11.44
N ASP A 193 2.53 14.22 12.18
CA ASP A 193 1.17 14.32 11.66
C ASP A 193 0.47 15.49 12.33
N ARG A 194 0.70 16.68 11.78
CA ARG A 194 0.20 17.95 12.29
C ARG A 194 -1.33 18.00 12.36
N TYR A 195 -2.03 17.27 11.51
CA TYR A 195 -3.49 17.26 11.49
C TYR A 195 -4.10 16.42 12.61
N ARG A 196 -3.32 15.47 13.16
CA ARG A 196 -3.72 14.69 14.35
C ARG A 196 -2.97 15.07 15.61
N GLY A 197 -2.15 16.12 15.57
CA GLY A 197 -1.40 16.59 16.74
C GLY A 197 -0.28 15.64 17.19
N VAL A 198 0.24 14.81 16.30
CA VAL A 198 1.35 13.88 16.58
C VAL A 198 2.63 14.46 16.01
N PHE A 199 3.67 14.58 16.85
CA PHE A 199 4.94 15.16 16.46
C PHE A 199 6.11 14.29 16.94
N GLY A 200 7.13 14.15 16.07
CA GLY A 200 8.37 13.46 16.36
C GLY A 200 8.27 11.95 16.53
N ARG A 201 7.10 11.34 16.26
CA ARG A 201 6.86 9.92 16.51
C ARG A 201 5.75 9.31 15.65
N ARG A 202 5.71 7.98 15.62
CA ARG A 202 4.67 7.21 14.92
C ARG A 202 4.12 6.03 15.75
N ASP A 203 4.76 5.75 16.88
CA ASP A 203 4.39 4.71 17.84
C ASP A 203 3.18 5.16 18.68
N VAL A 204 2.05 5.39 18.03
CA VAL A 204 0.83 5.91 18.64
C VAL A 204 -0.38 5.02 18.38
N LEU A 205 -1.28 4.98 19.36
CA LEU A 205 -2.60 4.38 19.29
C LEU A 205 -3.65 5.47 19.53
N PHE A 206 -4.40 5.81 18.51
CA PHE A 206 -5.54 6.71 18.62
C PHE A 206 -6.72 5.98 19.25
N MET A 207 -7.29 6.52 20.30
CA MET A 207 -8.35 5.90 21.06
C MET A 207 -9.39 6.92 21.50
N ASN A 208 -10.66 6.51 21.55
CA ASN A 208 -11.75 7.33 22.06
C ASN A 208 -11.58 7.55 23.57
N GLU A 209 -11.93 8.76 24.06
CA GLU A 209 -11.77 9.12 25.46
C GLU A 209 -12.62 8.27 26.40
N ASP A 210 -13.83 7.86 25.98
CA ASP A 210 -14.69 6.99 26.79
C ASP A 210 -14.09 5.58 26.92
N ASP A 211 -13.55 5.04 25.82
CA ASP A 211 -12.86 3.74 25.84
C ASP A 211 -11.58 3.80 26.69
N MET A 212 -10.86 4.92 26.66
CA MET A 212 -9.70 5.15 27.51
C MET A 212 -10.10 5.13 28.98
N ALA A 213 -11.15 5.86 29.37
CA ALA A 213 -11.65 5.92 30.72
C ALA A 213 -12.11 4.53 31.22
N GLN A 214 -12.82 3.77 30.39
CA GLN A 214 -13.24 2.40 30.69
C GLN A 214 -12.06 1.46 30.89
N SER A 215 -10.96 1.68 30.16
CA SER A 215 -9.74 0.89 30.24
C SER A 215 -8.75 1.38 31.32
N GLY A 216 -9.07 2.46 32.03
CA GLY A 216 -8.18 3.08 33.03
C GLY A 216 -6.93 3.71 32.43
N LEU A 217 -7.02 4.18 31.20
CA LEU A 217 -5.96 4.82 30.43
C LEU A 217 -6.11 6.31 30.34
N GLU A 218 -5.00 7.02 30.28
CA GLU A 218 -4.90 8.44 30.04
C GLU A 218 -4.06 8.72 28.77
N HIS A 219 -4.22 9.94 28.23
CA HIS A 219 -3.39 10.38 27.12
C HIS A 219 -1.90 10.35 27.49
N GLY A 220 -1.09 9.70 26.69
CA GLY A 220 0.35 9.53 26.93
C GLY A 220 0.73 8.23 27.65
N ASP A 221 -0.23 7.47 28.16
CA ASP A 221 0.05 6.14 28.72
C ASP A 221 0.63 5.21 27.66
N ARG A 222 1.41 4.23 28.12
CA ARG A 222 2.04 3.23 27.26
C ARG A 222 1.34 1.88 27.40
N VAL A 223 1.06 1.29 26.24
CA VAL A 223 0.41 -0.03 26.15
C VAL A 223 1.14 -0.91 25.15
N ASP A 224 0.96 -2.21 25.29
CA ASP A 224 1.22 -3.16 24.22
C ASP A 224 -0.11 -3.55 23.57
N ILE A 225 -0.06 -3.90 22.31
CA ILE A 225 -1.23 -4.29 21.52
C ILE A 225 -1.03 -5.74 21.09
N GLU A 226 -2.01 -6.59 21.36
CA GLU A 226 -2.01 -7.98 20.91
C GLU A 226 -3.22 -8.26 20.02
N THR A 227 -3.03 -9.11 19.00
CA THR A 227 -4.16 -9.61 18.22
C THR A 227 -5.06 -10.50 19.09
N ALA A 228 -6.37 -10.37 18.86
CA ALA A 228 -7.40 -11.17 19.52
C ALA A 228 -8.04 -12.17 18.54
N LEU A 229 -7.25 -12.72 17.62
CA LEU A 229 -7.67 -13.71 16.64
C LEU A 229 -7.33 -15.13 17.12
N PRO A 230 -8.15 -16.15 16.78
CA PRO A 230 -7.85 -17.53 17.12
C PRO A 230 -6.52 -18.01 16.52
N GLY A 231 -5.71 -18.68 17.31
CA GLY A 231 -4.51 -19.39 16.84
C GLY A 231 -3.31 -18.54 16.48
N SER A 232 -3.39 -17.21 16.57
CA SER A 232 -2.29 -16.32 16.21
C SER A 232 -2.21 -15.13 17.15
N VAL A 233 -1.09 -14.96 17.81
CA VAL A 233 -0.84 -13.83 18.71
C VAL A 233 0.33 -13.03 18.17
N GLN A 234 0.03 -11.94 17.47
CA GLN A 234 1.00 -10.91 17.09
C GLN A 234 0.97 -9.80 18.13
N ARG A 235 2.11 -9.20 18.37
CA ARG A 235 2.26 -8.14 19.36
C ARG A 235 2.99 -6.93 18.82
N LEU A 236 2.53 -5.77 19.20
CA LEU A 236 3.17 -4.49 18.96
C LEU A 236 3.37 -3.80 20.31
N GLU A 237 4.62 -3.63 20.68
CA GLU A 237 4.97 -3.20 22.03
C GLU A 237 5.23 -1.69 22.11
N ASP A 238 5.03 -1.16 23.33
CA ASP A 238 5.45 0.17 23.73
C ASP A 238 4.85 1.30 22.89
N ILE A 239 3.51 1.28 22.77
CA ILE A 239 2.73 2.25 21.97
C ILE A 239 2.09 3.28 22.90
N THR A 240 2.14 4.55 22.50
CA THR A 240 1.57 5.67 23.24
C THR A 240 0.11 5.86 22.90
N VAL A 241 -0.75 5.87 23.89
CA VAL A 241 -2.18 6.17 23.76
C VAL A 241 -2.38 7.66 23.51
N VAL A 242 -3.14 8.00 22.47
CA VAL A 242 -3.48 9.37 22.08
C VAL A 242 -4.99 9.50 22.04
N ALA A 243 -5.54 10.38 22.88
CA ALA A 243 -6.96 10.72 22.85
C ALA A 243 -7.32 11.30 21.48
N TYR A 244 -8.32 10.72 20.82
CA TYR A 244 -8.71 11.11 19.47
C TYR A 244 -10.20 10.84 19.21
N SER A 245 -10.83 11.69 18.42
CA SER A 245 -12.22 11.51 18.01
C SER A 245 -12.36 10.37 17.00
N ILE A 246 -12.39 9.15 17.52
CA ILE A 246 -12.65 7.91 16.77
C ILE A 246 -13.88 7.22 17.39
N ALA A 247 -14.56 6.38 16.62
CA ALA A 247 -15.74 5.69 17.11
C ALA A 247 -15.41 4.79 18.31
N PRO A 248 -16.24 4.73 19.35
CA PRO A 248 -16.07 3.80 20.48
C PRO A 248 -15.92 2.36 20.00
N GLY A 249 -15.08 1.59 20.70
CA GLY A 249 -14.72 0.21 20.34
C GLY A 249 -13.72 0.11 19.18
N SER A 250 -13.28 1.25 18.60
CA SER A 250 -12.30 1.30 17.52
C SER A 250 -11.02 2.02 17.97
N VAL A 251 -9.89 1.55 17.48
CA VAL A 251 -8.58 2.17 17.69
C VAL A 251 -7.83 2.31 16.38
N GLY A 252 -6.97 3.31 16.29
CA GLY A 252 -6.19 3.58 15.08
C GLY A 252 -4.70 3.58 15.34
N ALA A 253 -3.91 2.99 14.44
CA ALA A 253 -2.45 3.09 14.49
C ALA A 253 -1.86 3.25 13.09
N TYR A 254 -0.69 3.86 13.01
CA TYR A 254 -0.04 4.06 11.72
C TYR A 254 0.53 2.77 11.14
N TYR A 255 0.43 2.62 9.83
CA TYR A 255 1.24 1.65 9.12
C TYR A 255 2.47 2.32 8.48
N PRO A 256 3.62 1.67 8.31
CA PRO A 256 3.82 0.21 8.40
C PRO A 256 3.95 -0.36 9.81
N GLU A 257 4.00 0.45 10.86
CA GLU A 257 4.26 0.02 12.22
C GLU A 257 3.25 -1.03 12.69
N ALA A 258 1.95 -0.74 12.53
CA ALA A 258 0.87 -1.64 12.94
C ALA A 258 0.68 -2.88 12.04
N ASN A 259 1.42 -3.00 10.95
CA ASN A 259 1.28 -4.15 10.05
C ASN A 259 1.69 -5.47 10.69
N VAL A 260 2.50 -5.44 11.73
CA VAL A 260 2.86 -6.64 12.51
C VAL A 260 1.63 -7.33 13.08
N LEU A 261 0.60 -6.55 13.45
CA LEU A 261 -0.65 -7.03 14.03
C LEU A 261 -1.62 -7.67 13.02
N VAL A 262 -1.28 -7.76 11.75
CA VAL A 262 -2.13 -8.36 10.71
C VAL A 262 -1.55 -9.74 10.37
N PRO A 263 -2.14 -10.86 10.82
CA PRO A 263 -1.65 -12.19 10.48
C PRO A 263 -1.63 -12.44 8.98
N LEU A 264 -0.72 -13.30 8.51
CA LEU A 264 -0.57 -13.62 7.08
C LEU A 264 -1.82 -14.31 6.49
N ASP A 265 -2.57 -15.01 7.30
CA ASP A 265 -3.78 -15.74 6.93
C ASP A 265 -5.08 -14.95 7.20
N TYR A 266 -4.97 -13.76 7.79
CA TYR A 266 -6.12 -12.87 8.01
C TYR A 266 -6.43 -12.06 6.76
N LEU A 267 -7.08 -12.70 5.82
CA LEU A 267 -7.35 -12.21 4.47
C LEU A 267 -8.85 -12.02 4.25
N ASP A 268 -9.19 -11.05 3.41
CA ASP A 268 -10.51 -10.98 2.80
C ASP A 268 -10.75 -12.20 1.90
N LYS A 269 -11.92 -12.83 2.04
CA LYS A 269 -12.23 -14.12 1.41
C LYS A 269 -12.25 -14.06 -0.12
N ASP A 270 -12.69 -12.94 -0.67
CA ASP A 270 -12.91 -12.80 -2.11
C ASP A 270 -11.66 -12.25 -2.82
N SER A 271 -11.03 -11.25 -2.24
CA SER A 271 -9.88 -10.58 -2.87
C SER A 271 -8.52 -11.13 -2.45
N GLY A 272 -8.44 -11.92 -1.36
CA GLY A 272 -7.17 -12.34 -0.76
C GLY A 272 -6.35 -11.17 -0.18
N THR A 273 -6.96 -10.01 -0.03
CA THR A 273 -6.27 -8.83 0.52
C THR A 273 -6.16 -8.94 2.04
N PRO A 274 -4.99 -8.66 2.64
CA PRO A 274 -4.85 -8.62 4.08
C PRO A 274 -5.83 -7.63 4.73
N SER A 275 -6.52 -8.06 5.79
CA SER A 275 -7.61 -7.31 6.41
C SER A 275 -7.09 -6.23 7.38
N TYR A 276 -6.47 -5.18 6.84
CA TYR A 276 -5.86 -4.10 7.62
C TYR A 276 -6.84 -3.17 8.36
N LYS A 277 -8.14 -3.25 8.08
CA LYS A 277 -9.09 -2.24 8.54
C LYS A 277 -10.04 -2.71 9.63
N SER A 278 -9.92 -3.93 10.09
CA SER A 278 -10.76 -4.48 11.14
C SER A 278 -10.04 -5.60 11.89
N VAL A 279 -8.85 -5.33 12.42
CA VAL A 279 -8.07 -6.32 13.17
C VAL A 279 -8.56 -6.33 14.62
N PRO A 280 -9.08 -7.46 15.13
CA PRO A 280 -9.41 -7.56 16.55
C PRO A 280 -8.13 -7.53 17.39
N VAL A 281 -8.12 -6.65 18.40
CA VAL A 281 -6.95 -6.46 19.27
C VAL A 281 -7.36 -6.28 20.72
N ARG A 282 -6.43 -6.56 21.65
CA ARG A 282 -6.50 -6.23 23.06
C ARG A 282 -5.35 -5.34 23.45
N LEU A 283 -5.57 -4.53 24.47
CA LEU A 283 -4.53 -3.72 25.06
C LEU A 283 -3.99 -4.39 26.33
N ILE A 284 -2.68 -4.47 26.42
CA ILE A 284 -1.97 -4.93 27.60
C ILE A 284 -1.39 -3.70 28.28
N LEU A 285 -1.86 -3.44 29.48
CA LEU A 285 -1.41 -2.29 30.26
C LEU A 285 0.03 -2.52 30.72
N ARG A 286 0.88 -1.54 30.48
CA ARG A 286 2.22 -1.52 31.08
C ARG A 286 2.14 -0.91 32.48
N SER A 287 2.82 -1.51 33.44
CA SER A 287 2.94 -0.90 34.77
C SER A 287 3.52 0.50 34.61
N LYS A 288 2.83 1.49 35.18
CA LYS A 288 3.36 2.87 35.21
C LYS A 288 4.70 2.81 35.97
N GLU A 289 5.82 3.00 35.27
CA GLU A 289 7.08 3.24 35.95
C GLU A 289 6.86 4.45 36.86
N ILE A 290 7.04 4.22 38.16
CA ILE A 290 7.04 5.32 39.14
C ILE A 290 8.21 6.23 38.73
N ARG A 291 7.93 7.29 38.01
CA ARG A 291 8.91 8.38 37.82
C ARG A 291 9.21 8.91 39.22
N MET A 292 10.29 8.44 39.84
CA MET A 292 10.88 9.14 40.96
C MET A 292 11.35 10.50 40.43
N LEU A 293 10.70 11.54 40.92
CA LEU A 293 11.08 12.93 40.70
C LEU A 293 12.49 13.21 41.25
#